data_5c58b884b371ff44fddf718f4b173bf4
#
_entry.id   5c58b884b371ff44fddf718f4b173bf4
#
_cell.length_a   1.000
_cell.length_b   1.000
_cell.length_c   1.000
_cell.angle_alpha   90.00
_cell.angle_beta   90.00
_cell.angle_gamma   90.00
#
_symmetry.space_group_name_H-M   'P 1'
#
loop_
_entity.id
_entity.type
_entity.pdbx_description
1 polymer ?
#
loop_
_entity_poly.entity_id
_entity_poly.type
_entity_poly.pdbx_seq_one_letter_code
_entity_poly.pdbx_strand_id
1 'polypeptide(L)'
;MSSFLEISRLYKTFPTPKGPLTVVKDFDLRIRKGEFIALIGHSGCGKSTVLSMVAGLTDISEGGIVLAGKEVTAAGPDRGVVFQAPCLLPWFTAFENVMLGVDQVYYTASRLERRQIAEYYLSLVGLADAMHKRPGELSQGMRQRCGIARAFALSPKMLLLDEPFGMLDNLTKMELQDVLLDLWQRDQKTALMVTHDVDEALYLADRIVMMTDGPEATVGDILEVKFPRPRNRRELLENPEYYRLREYLIHFLNERSHHRPAPREAAPPAAQPPASGFKRLINTFASS
;
A
#
# COMPACT_ATOMS: atom_id res chain seq x y z
N MET A 1 -7.45 -2.31 -19.41
CA MET A 1 -7.91 -2.72 -18.05
C MET A 1 -7.97 -1.46 -17.20
N SER A 2 -9.08 -1.23 -16.47
CA SER A 2 -9.22 -0.06 -15.60
C SER A 2 -8.23 -0.17 -14.42
N SER A 3 -7.56 0.90 -14.06
CA SER A 3 -6.71 0.98 -12.87
C SER A 3 -7.56 0.83 -11.61
N PHE A 4 -7.05 0.11 -10.59
CA PHE A 4 -7.73 -0.05 -9.31
C PHE A 4 -7.41 1.11 -8.35
N LEU A 5 -6.13 1.51 -8.29
CA LEU A 5 -5.69 2.78 -7.74
C LEU A 5 -5.11 3.64 -8.86
N GLU A 6 -5.53 4.88 -8.93
CA GLU A 6 -4.96 5.89 -9.84
C GLU A 6 -4.54 7.10 -9.03
N ILE A 7 -3.27 7.45 -9.12
CA ILE A 7 -2.67 8.66 -8.59
C ILE A 7 -2.30 9.51 -9.79
N SER A 8 -2.82 10.74 -9.87
CA SER A 8 -2.63 11.61 -11.03
C SER A 8 -2.13 12.97 -10.60
N ARG A 9 -0.94 13.35 -11.10
CA ARG A 9 -0.27 14.63 -10.85
C ARG A 9 -0.33 15.02 -9.37
N LEU A 10 0.13 14.10 -8.50
CA LEU A 10 0.05 14.30 -7.06
C LEU A 10 1.15 15.23 -6.59
N TYR A 11 0.76 16.26 -5.84
CA TYR A 11 1.67 17.19 -5.18
C TYR A 11 1.42 17.20 -3.67
N LYS A 12 2.51 17.34 -2.92
CA LYS A 12 2.46 17.65 -1.49
C LYS A 12 3.47 18.70 -1.11
N THR A 13 2.94 19.82 -0.63
CA THR A 13 3.71 20.95 -0.11
C THR A 13 3.35 21.16 1.36
N PHE A 14 4.34 21.29 2.21
CA PHE A 14 4.17 21.60 3.62
C PHE A 14 4.59 23.03 3.90
N PRO A 15 3.84 23.79 4.70
CA PRO A 15 4.30 25.09 5.19
C PRO A 15 5.45 24.89 6.18
N THR A 16 6.56 25.63 5.99
CA THR A 16 7.68 25.61 6.93
C THR A 16 8.08 27.03 7.31
N PRO A 17 8.79 27.26 8.44
CA PRO A 17 9.27 28.57 8.82
C PRO A 17 10.17 29.26 7.78
N LYS A 18 10.78 28.46 6.88
CA LYS A 18 11.66 28.94 5.79
C LYS A 18 10.92 29.11 4.45
N GLY A 19 9.59 28.96 4.43
CA GLY A 19 8.77 28.96 3.24
C GLY A 19 8.17 27.59 2.91
N PRO A 20 7.34 27.47 1.87
CA PRO A 20 6.73 26.21 1.46
C PRO A 20 7.79 25.22 0.99
N LEU A 21 7.69 23.96 1.45
CA LEU A 21 8.54 22.84 1.06
C LEU A 21 7.71 21.84 0.27
N THR A 22 7.95 21.71 -1.02
CA THR A 22 7.32 20.67 -1.85
C THR A 22 8.11 19.36 -1.68
N VAL A 23 7.48 18.37 -1.07
CA VAL A 23 8.08 17.05 -0.81
C VAL A 23 7.84 16.10 -1.98
N VAL A 24 6.62 16.09 -2.53
CA VAL A 24 6.21 15.26 -3.66
C VAL A 24 5.74 16.18 -4.79
N LYS A 25 6.18 15.90 -6.02
CA LYS A 25 5.87 16.72 -7.19
C LYS A 25 5.58 15.85 -8.40
N ASP A 26 4.45 16.10 -9.08
CA ASP A 26 4.02 15.45 -10.31
C ASP A 26 4.15 13.91 -10.25
N PHE A 27 3.66 13.32 -9.13
CA PHE A 27 3.76 11.89 -8.89
C PHE A 27 2.55 11.19 -9.51
N ASP A 28 2.80 10.36 -10.52
CA ASP A 28 1.80 9.57 -11.23
C ASP A 28 2.04 8.07 -10.98
N LEU A 29 1.00 7.33 -10.59
CA LEU A 29 1.08 5.87 -10.41
C LEU A 29 -0.28 5.22 -10.64
N ARG A 30 -0.29 4.10 -11.37
CA ARG A 30 -1.46 3.25 -11.55
C ARG A 30 -1.18 1.85 -11.02
N ILE A 31 -2.09 1.33 -10.21
CA ILE A 31 -2.01 -0.02 -9.61
C ILE A 31 -3.21 -0.84 -10.08
N ARG A 32 -2.97 -2.06 -10.51
CA ARG A 32 -4.00 -3.02 -10.90
C ARG A 32 -4.61 -3.69 -9.66
N LYS A 33 -5.84 -4.16 -9.78
CA LYS A 33 -6.47 -4.93 -8.70
C LYS A 33 -5.68 -6.21 -8.41
N GLY A 34 -5.43 -6.48 -7.13
CA GLY A 34 -4.68 -7.65 -6.68
C GLY A 34 -3.16 -7.54 -6.86
N GLU A 35 -2.63 -6.41 -7.33
CA GLU A 35 -1.19 -6.19 -7.51
C GLU A 35 -0.53 -5.80 -6.18
N PHE A 36 0.66 -6.34 -5.94
CA PHE A 36 1.52 -5.95 -4.81
C PHE A 36 2.62 -5.02 -5.32
N ILE A 37 2.58 -3.76 -4.94
CA ILE A 37 3.57 -2.74 -5.31
C ILE A 37 4.49 -2.44 -4.12
N ALA A 38 5.80 -2.38 -4.36
CA ALA A 38 6.75 -1.79 -3.43
C ALA A 38 7.18 -0.40 -3.92
N LEU A 39 7.13 0.59 -3.06
CA LEU A 39 7.66 1.93 -3.28
C LEU A 39 8.98 2.06 -2.54
N ILE A 40 10.08 2.20 -3.28
CA ILE A 40 11.43 2.33 -2.71
C ILE A 40 12.05 3.69 -3.04
N GLY A 41 13.05 4.10 -2.27
CA GLY A 41 13.77 5.37 -2.42
C GLY A 41 14.52 5.72 -1.15
N HIS A 42 15.34 6.76 -1.18
CA HIS A 42 16.11 7.21 -0.03
C HIS A 42 15.24 7.64 1.15
N SER A 43 15.82 7.61 2.35
CA SER A 43 15.15 8.13 3.54
C SER A 43 14.81 9.61 3.36
N GLY A 44 13.57 9.99 3.70
CA GLY A 44 13.10 11.38 3.58
C GLY A 44 12.66 11.82 2.18
N CYS A 45 12.70 10.98 1.14
CA CYS A 45 12.23 11.37 -0.20
C CYS A 45 10.70 11.49 -0.33
N GLY A 46 9.92 11.12 0.69
CA GLY A 46 8.46 11.31 0.68
C GLY A 46 7.62 10.04 0.48
N LYS A 47 8.19 8.83 0.56
CA LYS A 47 7.46 7.55 0.42
C LYS A 47 6.28 7.43 1.37
N SER A 48 6.52 7.61 2.68
CA SER A 48 5.46 7.57 3.71
C SER A 48 4.46 8.72 3.53
N THR A 49 4.88 9.85 2.94
CA THR A 49 3.96 10.94 2.59
C THR A 49 3.00 10.50 1.48
N VAL A 50 3.50 9.86 0.42
CA VAL A 50 2.65 9.30 -0.65
C VAL A 50 1.69 8.26 -0.07
N LEU A 51 2.19 7.33 0.75
CA LEU A 51 1.36 6.31 1.39
C LEU A 51 0.29 6.93 2.30
N SER A 52 0.64 7.95 3.09
CA SER A 52 -0.31 8.66 3.97
C SER A 52 -1.39 9.42 3.19
N MET A 53 -1.05 9.97 2.01
CA MET A 53 -2.05 10.59 1.12
C MET A 53 -2.98 9.53 0.53
N VAL A 54 -2.47 8.37 0.10
CA VAL A 54 -3.29 7.24 -0.36
C VAL A 54 -4.19 6.72 0.77
N ALA A 55 -3.69 6.71 2.01
CA ALA A 55 -4.50 6.34 3.19
C ALA A 55 -5.61 7.35 3.50
N GLY A 56 -5.52 8.58 2.98
CA GLY A 56 -6.40 9.69 3.34
C GLY A 56 -6.13 10.24 4.74
N LEU A 57 -4.91 10.03 5.26
CA LEU A 57 -4.44 10.55 6.55
C LEU A 57 -3.74 11.91 6.42
N THR A 58 -3.35 12.26 5.19
CA THR A 58 -2.70 13.52 4.86
C THR A 58 -3.36 14.09 3.61
N ASP A 59 -3.75 15.37 3.67
CA ASP A 59 -4.36 16.06 2.54
C ASP A 59 -3.36 16.19 1.39
N ILE A 60 -3.86 16.14 0.16
CA ILE A 60 -3.10 16.43 -1.06
C ILE A 60 -3.06 17.96 -1.27
N SER A 61 -1.97 18.46 -1.88
CA SER A 61 -1.90 19.89 -2.25
C SER A 61 -2.49 20.14 -3.64
N GLU A 62 -2.18 19.28 -4.61
CA GLU A 62 -2.71 19.30 -5.97
C GLU A 62 -2.76 17.87 -6.54
N GLY A 63 -3.57 17.67 -7.58
CA GLY A 63 -3.76 16.38 -8.20
C GLY A 63 -4.92 15.60 -7.62
N GLY A 64 -4.91 14.28 -7.72
CA GLY A 64 -6.00 13.43 -7.23
C GLY A 64 -5.60 11.98 -7.02
N ILE A 65 -6.32 11.30 -6.14
CA ILE A 65 -6.19 9.87 -5.87
C ILE A 65 -7.58 9.22 -5.99
N VAL A 66 -7.69 8.22 -6.85
CA VAL A 66 -8.93 7.46 -7.07
C VAL A 66 -8.69 5.99 -6.74
N LEU A 67 -9.44 5.45 -5.79
CA LEU A 67 -9.42 4.03 -5.40
C LEU A 67 -10.74 3.35 -5.78
N ALA A 68 -10.68 2.31 -6.61
CA ALA A 68 -11.85 1.57 -7.08
C ALA A 68 -12.98 2.47 -7.59
N GLY A 69 -12.63 3.51 -8.36
CA GLY A 69 -13.57 4.48 -8.96
C GLY A 69 -14.10 5.56 -8.01
N LYS A 70 -13.59 5.64 -6.76
CA LYS A 70 -13.97 6.68 -5.79
C LYS A 70 -12.76 7.53 -5.43
N GLU A 71 -12.93 8.84 -5.41
CA GLU A 71 -11.91 9.77 -4.94
C GLU A 71 -11.61 9.57 -3.46
N VAL A 72 -10.33 9.62 -3.11
CA VAL A 72 -9.83 9.52 -1.73
C VAL A 72 -9.76 10.93 -1.13
N THR A 73 -10.73 11.27 -0.31
CA THR A 73 -10.81 12.57 0.37
C THR A 73 -10.53 12.49 1.88
N ALA A 74 -10.63 11.30 2.48
CA ALA A 74 -10.39 11.09 3.91
C ALA A 74 -10.02 9.63 4.18
N ALA A 75 -9.57 9.32 5.40
CA ALA A 75 -9.35 7.95 5.85
C ALA A 75 -10.65 7.14 5.83
N GLY A 76 -10.55 5.85 5.49
CA GLY A 76 -11.71 4.98 5.41
C GLY A 76 -11.37 3.50 5.58
N PRO A 77 -12.36 2.65 5.95
CA PRO A 77 -12.15 1.23 6.22
C PRO A 77 -11.81 0.40 4.96
N ASP A 78 -11.95 0.98 3.78
CA ASP A 78 -11.54 0.37 2.51
C ASP A 78 -10.01 0.34 2.32
N ARG A 79 -9.25 0.96 3.23
CA ARG A 79 -7.79 0.97 3.29
C ARG A 79 -7.31 0.49 4.65
N GLY A 80 -6.64 -0.66 4.68
CA GLY A 80 -5.99 -1.18 5.89
C GLY A 80 -4.56 -0.68 5.96
N VAL A 81 -4.17 -0.03 7.06
CA VAL A 81 -2.82 0.52 7.24
C VAL A 81 -2.06 -0.28 8.28
N VAL A 82 -0.85 -0.72 7.91
CA VAL A 82 0.15 -1.26 8.83
C VAL A 82 1.28 -0.25 8.92
N PHE A 83 1.48 0.32 10.11
CA PHE A 83 2.52 1.30 10.37
C PHE A 83 3.85 0.64 10.73
N GLN A 84 4.95 1.36 10.58
CA GLN A 84 6.29 0.95 11.00
C GLN A 84 6.31 0.58 12.49
N ALA A 85 5.77 1.43 13.36
CA ALA A 85 5.44 1.06 14.73
C ALA A 85 4.03 0.44 14.77
N PRO A 86 3.80 -0.66 15.48
CA PRO A 86 2.51 -1.37 15.48
C PRO A 86 1.30 -0.55 15.94
N CYS A 87 1.52 0.56 16.64
CA CYS A 87 0.49 1.49 17.14
C CYS A 87 -0.67 0.76 17.85
N LEU A 88 -0.33 -0.19 18.72
CA LEU A 88 -1.30 -0.89 19.54
C LEU A 88 -1.67 -0.05 20.76
N LEU A 89 -2.95 -0.07 21.14
CA LEU A 89 -3.42 0.59 22.36
C LEU A 89 -2.93 -0.23 23.56
N PRO A 90 -2.12 0.35 24.46
CA PRO A 90 -1.41 -0.41 25.49
C PRO A 90 -2.31 -0.98 26.60
N TRP A 91 -3.52 -0.42 26.75
CA TRP A 91 -4.51 -0.90 27.72
C TRP A 91 -5.40 -2.02 27.21
N PHE A 92 -5.36 -2.32 25.91
CA PHE A 92 -6.08 -3.42 25.27
C PHE A 92 -5.17 -4.63 25.05
N THR A 93 -5.73 -5.83 25.08
CA THR A 93 -5.10 -7.07 24.63
C THR A 93 -4.89 -7.05 23.11
N ALA A 94 -4.14 -8.01 22.57
CA ALA A 94 -4.01 -8.17 21.10
C ALA A 94 -5.38 -8.39 20.45
N PHE A 95 -6.23 -9.22 21.07
CA PHE A 95 -7.60 -9.47 20.61
C PHE A 95 -8.44 -8.18 20.58
N GLU A 96 -8.45 -7.42 21.67
CA GLU A 96 -9.21 -6.16 21.75
C GLU A 96 -8.70 -5.11 20.76
N ASN A 97 -7.39 -5.06 20.50
CA ASN A 97 -6.80 -4.19 19.45
C ASN A 97 -7.32 -4.53 18.05
N VAL A 98 -7.52 -5.81 17.74
CA VAL A 98 -8.12 -6.23 16.46
C VAL A 98 -9.62 -5.97 16.45
N MET A 99 -10.30 -6.24 17.55
CA MET A 99 -11.75 -6.03 17.70
C MET A 99 -12.17 -4.59 17.46
N LEU A 100 -11.35 -3.60 17.83
CA LEU A 100 -11.65 -2.17 17.57
C LEU A 100 -12.05 -1.92 16.10
N GLY A 101 -11.26 -2.45 15.17
CA GLY A 101 -11.56 -2.29 13.75
C GLY A 101 -12.72 -3.17 13.29
N VAL A 102 -12.76 -4.42 13.76
CA VAL A 102 -13.81 -5.38 13.43
C VAL A 102 -15.18 -4.84 13.85
N ASP A 103 -15.30 -4.28 15.06
CA ASP A 103 -16.55 -3.71 15.56
C ASP A 103 -17.06 -2.53 14.71
N GLN A 104 -16.16 -1.74 14.14
CA GLN A 104 -16.53 -0.62 13.28
C GLN A 104 -16.98 -1.05 11.89
N VAL A 105 -16.35 -2.08 11.33
CA VAL A 105 -16.62 -2.53 9.95
C VAL A 105 -17.82 -3.49 9.91
N TYR A 106 -17.89 -4.41 10.86
CA TYR A 106 -18.93 -5.46 10.89
C TYR A 106 -20.03 -5.17 11.91
N TYR A 107 -20.49 -3.90 11.98
CA TYR A 107 -21.49 -3.46 12.97
C TYR A 107 -22.83 -4.19 12.85
N THR A 108 -23.15 -4.79 11.70
CA THR A 108 -24.37 -5.60 11.48
C THR A 108 -24.19 -7.07 11.86
N ALA A 109 -22.94 -7.55 12.00
CA ALA A 109 -22.67 -8.93 12.39
C ALA A 109 -22.91 -9.14 13.89
N SER A 110 -23.26 -10.36 14.28
CA SER A 110 -23.39 -10.73 15.69
C SER A 110 -22.05 -10.61 16.43
N ARG A 111 -22.11 -10.47 17.76
CA ARG A 111 -20.90 -10.43 18.59
C ARG A 111 -20.03 -11.70 18.41
N LEU A 112 -20.66 -12.86 18.20
CA LEU A 112 -19.94 -14.12 17.98
C LEU A 112 -19.16 -14.11 16.66
N GLU A 113 -19.80 -13.68 15.57
CA GLU A 113 -19.15 -13.58 14.25
C GLU A 113 -17.98 -12.61 14.28
N ARG A 114 -18.13 -11.43 14.87
CA ARG A 114 -17.05 -10.45 15.01
C ARG A 114 -15.88 -11.01 15.82
N ARG A 115 -16.16 -11.71 16.89
CA ARG A 115 -15.15 -12.41 17.69
C ARG A 115 -14.41 -13.46 16.86
N GLN A 116 -15.11 -14.29 16.09
CA GLN A 116 -14.52 -15.29 15.21
C GLN A 116 -13.62 -14.68 14.15
N ILE A 117 -13.97 -13.52 13.58
CA ILE A 117 -13.12 -12.78 12.63
C ILE A 117 -11.79 -12.39 13.31
N ALA A 118 -11.83 -11.80 14.50
CA ALA A 118 -10.62 -11.38 15.20
C ALA A 118 -9.73 -12.57 15.58
N GLU A 119 -10.31 -13.65 16.14
CA GLU A 119 -9.61 -14.87 16.50
C GLU A 119 -8.97 -15.55 15.27
N TYR A 120 -9.68 -15.57 14.13
CA TYR A 120 -9.20 -16.13 12.88
C TYR A 120 -7.93 -15.42 12.38
N TYR A 121 -7.96 -14.09 12.27
CA TYR A 121 -6.78 -13.36 11.79
C TYR A 121 -5.62 -13.39 12.78
N LEU A 122 -5.88 -13.38 14.09
CA LEU A 122 -4.83 -13.55 15.09
C LEU A 122 -4.19 -14.95 15.02
N SER A 123 -4.97 -15.97 14.75
CA SER A 123 -4.46 -17.34 14.55
C SER A 123 -3.61 -17.44 13.28
N LEU A 124 -4.03 -16.81 12.18
CA LEU A 124 -3.26 -16.81 10.93
C LEU A 124 -1.89 -16.15 11.06
N VAL A 125 -1.75 -15.14 11.92
CA VAL A 125 -0.44 -14.52 12.20
C VAL A 125 0.32 -15.22 13.33
N GLY A 126 -0.14 -16.37 13.83
CA GLY A 126 0.53 -17.13 14.88
C GLY A 126 0.42 -16.52 16.27
N LEU A 127 -0.69 -15.83 16.59
CA LEU A 127 -0.96 -15.22 17.90
C LEU A 127 -2.09 -15.90 18.68
N ALA A 128 -2.50 -17.11 18.30
CA ALA A 128 -3.59 -17.84 18.98
C ALA A 128 -3.39 -17.91 20.50
N ASP A 129 -2.19 -18.30 20.96
CA ASP A 129 -1.88 -18.47 22.38
C ASP A 129 -1.54 -17.14 23.11
N ALA A 130 -1.44 -16.05 22.36
CA ALA A 130 -1.05 -14.74 22.89
C ALA A 130 -2.13 -13.65 22.70
N MET A 131 -3.30 -14.01 22.18
CA MET A 131 -4.35 -13.03 21.84
C MET A 131 -4.87 -12.25 23.05
N HIS A 132 -4.77 -12.81 24.25
CA HIS A 132 -5.21 -12.18 25.50
C HIS A 132 -4.11 -11.40 26.23
N LYS A 133 -2.89 -11.37 25.68
CA LYS A 133 -1.78 -10.57 26.21
C LYS A 133 -1.90 -9.12 25.78
N ARG A 134 -1.45 -8.21 26.65
CA ARG A 134 -1.31 -6.77 26.34
C ARG A 134 -0.04 -6.50 25.58
N PRO A 135 0.07 -5.37 24.84
CA PRO A 135 1.26 -5.03 24.07
C PRO A 135 2.58 -5.06 24.86
N GLY A 136 2.56 -4.71 26.16
CA GLY A 136 3.74 -4.76 27.02
C GLY A 136 4.25 -6.19 27.28
N GLU A 137 3.41 -7.21 27.11
CA GLU A 137 3.73 -8.63 27.30
C GLU A 137 4.11 -9.34 25.98
N LEU A 138 4.04 -8.63 24.86
CA LEU A 138 4.35 -9.14 23.53
C LEU A 138 5.74 -8.71 23.07
N SER A 139 6.46 -9.59 22.37
CA SER A 139 7.69 -9.21 21.67
C SER A 139 7.39 -8.19 20.55
N GLN A 140 8.42 -7.55 20.03
CA GLN A 140 8.28 -6.59 18.93
C GLN A 140 7.65 -7.26 17.68
N GLY A 141 8.10 -8.46 17.32
CA GLY A 141 7.52 -9.23 16.22
C GLY A 141 6.06 -9.61 16.45
N MET A 142 5.68 -10.01 17.67
CA MET A 142 4.31 -10.31 18.02
C MET A 142 3.40 -9.07 17.95
N ARG A 143 3.91 -7.91 18.36
CA ARG A 143 3.18 -6.63 18.22
C ARG A 143 2.93 -6.30 16.75
N GLN A 144 3.94 -6.50 15.89
CA GLN A 144 3.80 -6.25 14.45
C GLN A 144 2.83 -7.24 13.80
N ARG A 145 2.89 -8.54 14.18
CA ARG A 145 1.88 -9.56 13.77
C ARG A 145 0.46 -9.12 14.14
N CYS A 146 0.25 -8.58 15.34
CA CYS A 146 -1.05 -8.04 15.75
C CYS A 146 -1.50 -6.85 14.88
N GLY A 147 -0.59 -5.93 14.53
CA GLY A 147 -0.85 -4.82 13.61
C GLY A 147 -1.29 -5.29 12.22
N ILE A 148 -0.64 -6.34 11.70
CA ILE A 148 -1.01 -6.98 10.42
C ILE A 148 -2.38 -7.64 10.54
N ALA A 149 -2.64 -8.45 11.58
CA ALA A 149 -3.95 -9.06 11.81
C ALA A 149 -5.07 -8.01 11.86
N ARG A 150 -4.84 -6.90 12.57
CA ARG A 150 -5.78 -5.77 12.64
C ARG A 150 -6.11 -5.19 11.27
N ALA A 151 -5.10 -4.98 10.41
CA ALA A 151 -5.31 -4.43 9.08
C ALA A 151 -6.08 -5.41 8.16
N PHE A 152 -5.76 -6.70 8.19
CA PHE A 152 -6.43 -7.71 7.37
C PHE A 152 -7.86 -8.01 7.86
N ALA A 153 -8.09 -7.99 9.17
CA ALA A 153 -9.42 -8.25 9.77
C ALA A 153 -10.49 -7.26 9.32
N LEU A 154 -10.12 -6.07 8.86
CA LEU A 154 -11.04 -5.09 8.26
C LEU A 154 -11.54 -5.50 6.87
N SER A 155 -10.97 -6.54 6.26
CA SER A 155 -11.20 -6.91 4.86
C SER A 155 -11.14 -5.71 3.89
N PRO A 156 -10.08 -4.89 3.94
CA PRO A 156 -10.00 -3.67 3.15
C PRO A 156 -9.89 -3.99 1.66
N LYS A 157 -10.18 -3.01 0.81
CA LYS A 157 -9.93 -3.10 -0.63
C LYS A 157 -8.44 -3.03 -0.95
N MET A 158 -7.69 -2.27 -0.15
CA MET A 158 -6.26 -2.02 -0.33
C MET A 158 -5.52 -2.08 1.00
N LEU A 159 -4.34 -2.69 0.99
CA LEU A 159 -3.39 -2.71 2.10
C LEU A 159 -2.29 -1.67 1.85
N LEU A 160 -2.00 -0.89 2.87
CA LEU A 160 -0.97 0.13 2.89
C LEU A 160 0.03 -0.23 4.00
N LEU A 161 1.29 -0.48 3.64
CA LEU A 161 2.31 -1.00 4.53
C LEU A 161 3.47 0.00 4.59
N ASP A 162 3.64 0.68 5.71
CA ASP A 162 4.71 1.66 5.89
C ASP A 162 5.87 1.04 6.66
N GLU A 163 6.93 0.63 5.96
CA GLU A 163 8.12 -0.05 6.49
C GLU A 163 7.78 -1.16 7.51
N PRO A 164 6.89 -2.12 7.18
CA PRO A 164 6.27 -3.02 8.17
C PRO A 164 7.25 -3.93 8.89
N PHE A 165 8.49 -4.03 8.43
CA PHE A 165 9.53 -4.92 8.98
C PHE A 165 10.75 -4.17 9.52
N GLY A 166 10.77 -2.84 9.42
CA GLY A 166 11.96 -2.02 9.69
C GLY A 166 12.47 -2.05 11.14
N MET A 167 11.64 -2.49 12.09
CA MET A 167 11.99 -2.55 13.52
C MET A 167 12.29 -3.97 14.02
N LEU A 168 12.44 -4.95 13.12
CA LEU A 168 12.60 -6.36 13.47
C LEU A 168 14.03 -6.86 13.18
N ASP A 169 14.47 -7.86 13.95
CA ASP A 169 15.67 -8.63 13.60
C ASP A 169 15.44 -9.46 12.31
N ASN A 170 16.53 -9.88 11.67
CA ASN A 170 16.47 -10.51 10.36
C ASN A 170 15.64 -11.80 10.33
N LEU A 171 15.68 -12.65 11.36
CA LEU A 171 14.91 -13.90 11.36
C LEU A 171 13.42 -13.63 11.52
N THR A 172 13.06 -12.84 12.52
CA THR A 172 11.65 -12.42 12.74
C THR A 172 11.08 -11.69 11.54
N LYS A 173 11.90 -10.87 10.84
CA LYS A 173 11.56 -10.18 9.61
C LYS A 173 11.21 -11.17 8.49
N MET A 174 12.06 -12.16 8.26
CA MET A 174 11.83 -13.19 7.22
C MET A 174 10.55 -13.98 7.49
N GLU A 175 10.33 -14.43 8.72
CA GLU A 175 9.11 -15.13 9.10
C GLU A 175 7.85 -14.27 8.90
N LEU A 176 7.91 -12.99 9.25
CA LEU A 176 6.77 -12.10 9.13
C LEU A 176 6.47 -11.73 7.66
N GLN A 177 7.48 -11.67 6.81
CA GLN A 177 7.31 -11.51 5.37
C GLN A 177 6.59 -12.72 4.76
N ASP A 178 6.93 -13.93 5.20
CA ASP A 178 6.27 -15.16 4.74
C ASP A 178 4.81 -15.19 5.20
N VAL A 179 4.53 -14.85 6.45
CA VAL A 179 3.15 -14.71 6.97
C VAL A 179 2.35 -13.66 6.20
N LEU A 180 2.95 -12.50 5.91
CA LEU A 180 2.27 -11.46 5.13
C LEU A 180 1.96 -11.94 3.71
N LEU A 181 2.90 -12.64 3.07
CA LEU A 181 2.72 -13.15 1.71
C LEU A 181 1.62 -14.21 1.66
N ASP A 182 1.55 -15.11 2.63
CA ASP A 182 0.50 -16.12 2.75
C ASP A 182 -0.88 -15.49 2.92
N LEU A 183 -1.00 -14.49 3.80
CA LEU A 183 -2.24 -13.74 3.99
C LEU A 183 -2.67 -13.01 2.72
N TRP A 184 -1.72 -12.34 2.07
CA TRP A 184 -1.98 -11.60 0.84
C TRP A 184 -2.42 -12.52 -0.31
N GLN A 185 -1.79 -13.70 -0.46
CA GLN A 185 -2.16 -14.69 -1.48
C GLN A 185 -3.56 -15.26 -1.27
N ARG A 186 -3.97 -15.47 -0.02
CA ARG A 186 -5.33 -15.95 0.31
C ARG A 186 -6.40 -14.94 -0.07
N ASP A 187 -6.17 -13.68 0.27
CA ASP A 187 -7.16 -12.61 0.13
C ASP A 187 -7.06 -11.87 -1.21
N GLN A 188 -5.93 -11.99 -1.91
CA GLN A 188 -5.63 -11.29 -3.18
C GLN A 188 -5.93 -9.78 -3.14
N LYS A 189 -5.61 -9.14 -2.01
CA LYS A 189 -5.79 -7.69 -1.83
C LYS A 189 -4.78 -6.92 -2.69
N THR A 190 -5.16 -5.73 -3.14
CA THR A 190 -4.18 -4.80 -3.69
C THR A 190 -3.31 -4.27 -2.56
N ALA A 191 -1.99 -4.20 -2.74
CA ALA A 191 -1.07 -3.75 -1.69
C ALA A 191 -0.09 -2.71 -2.23
N LEU A 192 0.15 -1.67 -1.42
CA LEU A 192 1.23 -0.70 -1.60
C LEU A 192 2.09 -0.71 -0.34
N MET A 193 3.34 -1.11 -0.49
CA MET A 193 4.32 -1.18 0.60
C MET A 193 5.40 -0.14 0.37
N VAL A 194 5.73 0.60 1.40
CA VAL A 194 6.93 1.43 1.47
C VAL A 194 8.03 0.65 2.16
N THR A 195 9.21 0.59 1.55
CA THR A 195 10.41 0.01 2.17
C THR A 195 11.67 0.68 1.62
N HIS A 196 12.75 0.63 2.38
CA HIS A 196 14.10 0.97 1.91
C HIS A 196 14.94 -0.28 1.61
N ASP A 197 14.38 -1.48 1.83
CA ASP A 197 15.06 -2.76 1.64
C ASP A 197 14.71 -3.34 0.26
N VAL A 198 15.74 -3.44 -0.59
CA VAL A 198 15.65 -3.95 -1.96
C VAL A 198 15.24 -5.44 -1.97
N ASP A 199 15.76 -6.21 -1.03
CA ASP A 199 15.51 -7.66 -0.95
C ASP A 199 14.05 -7.93 -0.53
N GLU A 200 13.47 -7.11 0.36
CA GLU A 200 12.04 -7.13 0.67
C GLU A 200 11.17 -6.83 -0.55
N ALA A 201 11.54 -5.77 -1.27
CA ALA A 201 10.79 -5.36 -2.46
C ALA A 201 10.80 -6.46 -3.53
N LEU A 202 11.96 -7.08 -3.81
CA LEU A 202 12.08 -8.18 -4.76
C LEU A 202 11.33 -9.45 -4.31
N TYR A 203 11.29 -9.70 -3.00
CA TYR A 203 10.60 -10.88 -2.47
C TYR A 203 9.08 -10.73 -2.50
N LEU A 204 8.55 -9.55 -2.19
CA LEU A 204 7.11 -9.36 -1.98
C LEU A 204 6.37 -8.78 -3.19
N ALA A 205 6.97 -7.84 -3.93
CA ALA A 205 6.24 -7.05 -4.92
C ALA A 205 6.18 -7.69 -6.32
N ASP A 206 5.11 -7.42 -7.05
CA ASP A 206 4.98 -7.72 -8.48
C ASP A 206 5.63 -6.61 -9.32
N ARG A 207 5.66 -5.40 -8.78
CA ARG A 207 6.27 -4.24 -9.39
C ARG A 207 6.90 -3.34 -8.32
N ILE A 208 8.07 -2.80 -8.62
CA ILE A 208 8.81 -1.92 -7.72
C ILE A 208 8.85 -0.53 -8.36
N VAL A 209 8.31 0.45 -7.64
CA VAL A 209 8.32 1.86 -8.02
C VAL A 209 9.46 2.54 -7.28
N MET A 210 10.38 3.13 -8.01
CA MET A 210 11.56 3.81 -7.48
C MET A 210 11.32 5.31 -7.47
N MET A 211 11.37 5.94 -6.30
CA MET A 211 11.25 7.39 -6.16
C MET A 211 12.60 8.08 -6.33
N THR A 212 12.58 9.25 -6.94
CA THR A 212 13.73 10.16 -6.96
C THR A 212 14.01 10.72 -5.57
N ASP A 213 15.17 11.34 -5.39
CA ASP A 213 15.51 12.04 -4.14
C ASP A 213 14.60 13.25 -3.92
N GLY A 214 14.41 13.59 -2.62
CA GLY A 214 13.76 14.83 -2.22
C GLY A 214 14.72 16.03 -2.23
N PRO A 215 14.19 17.24 -2.16
CA PRO A 215 12.79 17.64 -2.28
C PRO A 215 12.24 17.46 -3.71
N GLU A 216 10.92 17.64 -3.87
CA GLU A 216 10.23 17.50 -5.16
C GLU A 216 10.32 16.09 -5.77
N ALA A 217 10.31 15.06 -4.92
CA ALA A 217 10.42 13.67 -5.37
C ALA A 217 9.22 13.24 -6.24
N THR A 218 9.54 12.43 -7.25
CA THR A 218 8.57 11.85 -8.19
C THR A 218 8.89 10.39 -8.47
N VAL A 219 8.13 9.73 -9.36
CA VAL A 219 8.48 8.41 -9.87
C VAL A 219 9.71 8.53 -10.78
N GLY A 220 10.80 7.90 -10.38
CA GLY A 220 12.05 7.87 -11.14
C GLY A 220 12.09 6.74 -12.17
N ASP A 221 11.67 5.53 -11.76
CA ASP A 221 11.55 4.37 -12.65
C ASP A 221 10.61 3.31 -12.05
N ILE A 222 10.17 2.35 -12.86
CA ILE A 222 9.29 1.25 -12.46
C ILE A 222 9.84 -0.07 -12.99
N LEU A 223 10.11 -1.00 -12.08
CA LEU A 223 10.64 -2.33 -12.39
C LEU A 223 9.56 -3.39 -12.22
N GLU A 224 9.30 -4.20 -13.24
CA GLU A 224 8.46 -5.41 -13.11
C GLU A 224 9.26 -6.58 -12.55
N VAL A 225 8.71 -7.26 -11.54
CA VAL A 225 9.30 -8.43 -10.89
C VAL A 225 8.59 -9.68 -11.38
N LYS A 226 9.20 -10.39 -12.32
CA LYS A 226 8.58 -11.53 -13.05
C LYS A 226 8.83 -12.90 -12.41
N PHE A 227 9.19 -12.93 -11.12
CA PHE A 227 9.34 -14.22 -10.43
C PHE A 227 7.97 -14.87 -10.22
N PRO A 228 7.86 -16.19 -10.44
CA PRO A 228 6.60 -16.91 -10.25
C PRO A 228 6.12 -16.86 -8.80
N ARG A 229 4.82 -17.02 -8.60
CA ARG A 229 4.20 -17.14 -7.26
C ARG A 229 3.63 -18.58 -7.09
N PRO A 230 3.66 -19.17 -5.90
CA PRO A 230 4.21 -18.61 -4.65
C PRO A 230 5.74 -18.49 -4.71
N ARG A 231 6.29 -17.40 -4.16
CA ARG A 231 7.74 -17.21 -4.12
C ARG A 231 8.38 -18.02 -3.01
N ASN A 232 9.40 -18.77 -3.38
CA ASN A 232 10.27 -19.48 -2.45
C ASN A 232 11.58 -18.71 -2.30
N ARG A 233 11.95 -18.39 -1.07
CA ARG A 233 13.14 -17.57 -0.76
C ARG A 233 14.43 -18.23 -1.25
N ARG A 234 14.55 -19.55 -1.10
CA ARG A 234 15.72 -20.30 -1.56
C ARG A 234 15.86 -20.29 -3.07
N GLU A 235 14.76 -20.60 -3.78
CA GLU A 235 14.73 -20.58 -5.25
C GLU A 235 15.03 -19.18 -5.81
N LEU A 236 14.53 -18.14 -5.12
CA LEU A 236 14.80 -16.75 -5.50
C LEU A 236 16.29 -16.43 -5.41
N LEU A 237 16.96 -16.83 -4.31
CA LEU A 237 18.39 -16.63 -4.10
C LEU A 237 19.29 -17.47 -5.02
N GLU A 238 18.78 -18.58 -5.56
CA GLU A 238 19.48 -19.40 -6.56
C GLU A 238 19.31 -18.86 -8.00
N ASN A 239 18.40 -17.89 -8.21
CA ASN A 239 18.09 -17.34 -9.53
C ASN A 239 19.03 -16.18 -9.92
N PRO A 240 19.80 -16.28 -11.02
CA PRO A 240 20.69 -15.20 -11.45
C PRO A 240 19.98 -13.86 -11.74
N GLU A 241 18.73 -13.91 -12.20
CA GLU A 241 17.92 -12.72 -12.47
C GLU A 241 17.65 -11.90 -11.21
N TYR A 242 17.57 -12.56 -10.05
CA TYR A 242 17.44 -11.88 -8.76
C TYR A 242 18.59 -10.91 -8.50
N TYR A 243 19.83 -11.36 -8.73
CA TYR A 243 21.02 -10.52 -8.50
C TYR A 243 21.10 -9.37 -9.50
N ARG A 244 20.70 -9.62 -10.77
CA ARG A 244 20.64 -8.60 -11.81
C ARG A 244 19.64 -7.49 -11.45
N LEU A 245 18.43 -7.86 -11.02
CA LEU A 245 17.41 -6.91 -10.60
C LEU A 245 17.84 -6.16 -9.33
N ARG A 246 18.44 -6.86 -8.37
CA ARG A 246 18.98 -6.29 -7.14
C ARG A 246 20.06 -5.24 -7.42
N GLU A 247 21.00 -5.56 -8.29
CA GLU A 247 22.05 -4.63 -8.73
C GLU A 247 21.45 -3.39 -9.40
N TYR A 248 20.48 -3.59 -10.28
CA TYR A 248 19.77 -2.49 -10.93
C TYR A 248 19.10 -1.54 -9.92
N LEU A 249 18.41 -2.08 -8.93
CA LEU A 249 17.76 -1.27 -7.89
C LEU A 249 18.77 -0.52 -7.03
N ILE A 250 19.88 -1.17 -6.65
CA ILE A 250 20.96 -0.54 -5.88
C ILE A 250 21.63 0.56 -6.71
N HIS A 251 21.90 0.30 -7.99
CA HIS A 251 22.49 1.30 -8.91
C HIS A 251 21.56 2.52 -9.07
N PHE A 252 20.24 2.29 -9.23
CA PHE A 252 19.27 3.40 -9.27
C PHE A 252 19.34 4.23 -7.99
N LEU A 253 19.29 3.59 -6.83
CA LEU A 253 19.33 4.29 -5.54
C LEU A 253 20.63 5.10 -5.37
N ASN A 254 21.78 4.59 -5.79
CA ASN A 254 23.06 5.25 -5.60
C ASN A 254 23.38 6.35 -6.65
N GLU A 255 22.93 6.19 -7.89
CA GLU A 255 23.42 7.03 -8.99
C GLU A 255 22.32 7.76 -9.76
N ARG A 256 21.08 7.23 -9.80
CA ARG A 256 19.99 7.75 -10.63
C ARG A 256 18.86 8.41 -9.87
N SER A 257 18.87 8.34 -8.55
CA SER A 257 17.85 9.02 -7.75
C SER A 257 17.87 10.55 -7.90
N HIS A 258 18.96 11.12 -8.43
CA HIS A 258 19.10 12.54 -8.75
C HIS A 258 18.41 12.91 -10.08
N HIS A 259 17.13 13.23 -10.04
CA HIS A 259 16.35 13.97 -11.07
C HIS A 259 16.29 13.39 -12.51
N ARG A 260 15.60 12.25 -12.70
CA ARG A 260 15.08 11.89 -14.02
C ARG A 260 13.67 11.33 -13.89
N PRO A 261 12.61 12.06 -14.31
CA PRO A 261 11.26 11.51 -14.33
C PRO A 261 11.19 10.32 -15.28
N ALA A 262 10.51 9.24 -14.83
CA ALA A 262 10.22 8.09 -15.69
C ALA A 262 9.35 8.50 -16.89
N PRO A 263 9.45 7.78 -18.03
CA PRO A 263 8.50 7.95 -19.13
C PRO A 263 7.08 7.74 -18.61
N ARG A 264 6.20 8.71 -18.81
CA ARG A 264 4.79 8.59 -18.41
C ARG A 264 4.19 7.36 -19.10
N GLU A 265 3.57 6.47 -18.33
CA GLU A 265 2.71 5.42 -18.90
C GLU A 265 1.69 6.11 -19.82
N ALA A 266 1.66 5.74 -21.10
CA ALA A 266 0.73 6.34 -22.07
C ALA A 266 -0.71 6.17 -21.54
N ALA A 267 -1.40 7.28 -21.35
CA ALA A 267 -2.80 7.25 -20.99
C ALA A 267 -3.56 6.38 -22.00
N PRO A 268 -4.43 5.45 -21.56
CA PRO A 268 -5.30 4.75 -22.50
C PRO A 268 -6.07 5.81 -23.29
N PRO A 269 -6.28 5.61 -24.62
CA PRO A 269 -6.99 6.57 -25.43
C PRO A 269 -8.33 6.89 -24.74
N ALA A 270 -8.61 8.18 -24.56
CA ALA A 270 -9.83 8.66 -23.96
C ALA A 270 -11.00 7.98 -24.67
N ALA A 271 -11.88 7.31 -23.91
CA ALA A 271 -13.11 6.74 -24.43
C ALA A 271 -13.89 7.88 -25.11
N GLN A 272 -14.13 7.75 -26.41
CA GLN A 272 -14.95 8.72 -27.14
C GLN A 272 -16.31 8.80 -26.42
N PRO A 273 -16.81 9.99 -26.11
CA PRO A 273 -18.13 10.12 -25.52
C PRO A 273 -19.14 9.44 -26.46
N PRO A 274 -20.14 8.70 -25.94
CA PRO A 274 -21.17 8.08 -26.76
C PRO A 274 -21.83 9.16 -27.59
N ALA A 275 -21.89 8.94 -28.91
CA ALA A 275 -22.51 9.86 -29.83
C ALA A 275 -23.90 10.24 -29.30
N SER A 276 -24.09 11.51 -29.00
CA SER A 276 -25.29 12.05 -28.37
C SER A 276 -26.52 11.80 -29.28
N GLY A 277 -27.33 10.79 -28.88
CA GLY A 277 -28.68 10.57 -29.42
C GLY A 277 -29.69 11.68 -29.11
N PHE A 278 -29.23 12.86 -28.70
CA PHE A 278 -30.07 14.00 -28.26
C PHE A 278 -30.57 14.90 -29.41
N LYS A 279 -30.22 14.62 -30.64
CA LYS A 279 -30.71 15.40 -31.80
C LYS A 279 -31.99 14.86 -32.43
N ARG A 280 -32.63 13.83 -31.90
CA ARG A 280 -33.90 13.24 -32.46
C ARG A 280 -35.18 13.62 -31.73
N LEU A 281 -35.10 14.35 -30.62
CA LEU A 281 -36.28 14.70 -29.81
C LEU A 281 -36.80 16.16 -30.00
N ILE A 282 -36.11 17.00 -30.74
CA ILE A 282 -36.51 18.41 -30.93
C ILE A 282 -37.30 18.65 -32.23
N ASN A 283 -37.32 17.70 -33.18
CA ASN A 283 -38.06 17.89 -34.46
C ASN A 283 -39.48 17.31 -34.50
N THR A 284 -40.01 16.79 -33.37
CA THR A 284 -41.37 16.21 -33.33
C THR A 284 -42.42 17.14 -32.71
N PHE A 285 -42.02 18.32 -32.20
CA PHE A 285 -42.96 19.29 -31.59
C PHE A 285 -43.04 20.65 -32.31
N ALA A 286 -42.55 20.74 -33.56
CA ALA A 286 -42.66 21.98 -34.34
C ALA A 286 -43.54 21.84 -35.60
N SER A 287 -44.50 20.91 -35.59
CA SER A 287 -45.57 20.83 -36.63
C SER A 287 -46.78 20.17 -36.01
N SER A 288 -47.54 20.97 -35.22
CA SER A 288 -48.97 20.88 -35.01
C SER A 288 -49.46 22.22 -34.49
#